data_8531b5829bf14e05c0000336e141aae6
#
_entry.id   8531b5829bf14e05c0000336e141aae6
#
_cell.length_a   1.000
_cell.length_b   1.000
_cell.length_c   1.000
_cell.angle_alpha   90.00
_cell.angle_beta   90.00
_cell.angle_gamma   90.00
#
_symmetry.space_group_name_H-M   'P 1'
#
loop_
_entity.id
_entity.type
_entity.pdbx_description
1 polymer ?
#
loop_
_entity_poly.entity_id
_entity_poly.type
_entity_poly.pdbx_seq_one_letter_code
_entity_poly.pdbx_strand_id
1 'polypeptide(L)'
;MNVEEVYNTWLETTNSKSTKASYESNAREFFKVMFNKDISEVNDDDMKKLLPANVKKNYLGYFTNKGLKQSTIKYKVKIVTMLLEQLNINRVFDDINMDAIINTSFKSTSKSLKNDTEHFNKASIQDIEEFKDWLVNDRFKDNQFKGLHYSMLVDFMITTGSRIAESFKVTWEDVVYESDSKGFSSWVIYVTGKGNKVSKNPVTDEFYNHLKENLYNGNDKEELFHGVSQQNFSRLMNDFSKERPEARKITPHSLRRYTATKLYNQTKDLVLTQRFMNHESVDTTITYLDDSDELEKQGSYILSGKQATIDDLQDLSKEELLKLIESRPDTLSSLYIAAKNEKMLK
;
A
#
# COMPACT_ATOMS: atom_id res chain seq x y z
N MET A 1 -17.92 28.91 20.18
CA MET A 1 -18.43 27.69 19.50
C MET A 1 -18.63 26.62 20.57
N ASN A 2 -19.65 25.79 20.44
CA ASN A 2 -19.83 24.65 21.33
C ASN A 2 -19.09 23.41 20.79
N VAL A 3 -19.04 22.34 21.59
CA VAL A 3 -18.31 21.10 21.21
C VAL A 3 -18.80 20.51 19.89
N GLU A 4 -20.12 20.50 19.67
CA GLU A 4 -20.74 19.92 18.48
C GLU A 4 -20.45 20.73 17.20
N GLU A 5 -20.48 22.06 17.32
CA GLU A 5 -20.13 22.96 16.20
C GLU A 5 -18.67 22.75 15.74
N VAL A 6 -17.73 22.72 16.70
CA VAL A 6 -16.31 22.50 16.39
C VAL A 6 -16.09 21.10 15.79
N TYR A 7 -16.73 20.09 16.34
CA TYR A 7 -16.67 18.73 15.83
C TYR A 7 -17.18 18.62 14.38
N ASN A 8 -18.32 19.19 14.07
CA ASN A 8 -18.89 19.18 12.73
C ASN A 8 -17.99 19.91 11.74
N THR A 9 -17.52 21.11 12.11
CA THR A 9 -16.56 21.89 11.29
C THR A 9 -15.28 21.11 11.03
N TRP A 10 -14.72 20.47 12.07
CA TRP A 10 -13.54 19.62 11.91
C TRP A 10 -13.76 18.43 10.96
N LEU A 11 -14.92 17.78 11.01
CA LEU A 11 -15.24 16.71 10.07
C LEU A 11 -15.36 17.21 8.63
N GLU A 12 -15.80 18.45 8.40
CA GLU A 12 -15.90 19.05 7.07
C GLU A 12 -14.55 19.41 6.47
N THR A 13 -13.50 19.57 7.28
CA THR A 13 -12.13 19.78 6.77
C THR A 13 -11.55 18.55 6.10
N THR A 14 -12.19 17.39 6.23
CA THR A 14 -11.70 16.13 5.63
C THR A 14 -12.18 15.97 4.20
N ASN A 15 -11.25 15.87 3.25
CA ASN A 15 -11.53 15.75 1.81
C ASN A 15 -12.00 14.35 1.36
N SER A 16 -12.01 13.35 2.25
CA SER A 16 -12.33 11.96 1.92
C SER A 16 -13.49 11.45 2.74
N LYS A 17 -14.52 10.91 2.09
CA LYS A 17 -15.68 10.28 2.76
C LYS A 17 -15.26 9.19 3.74
N SER A 18 -14.27 8.36 3.38
CA SER A 18 -13.78 7.29 4.26
C SER A 18 -13.01 7.84 5.47
N THR A 19 -12.23 8.91 5.30
CA THR A 19 -11.54 9.59 6.41
C THR A 19 -12.55 10.21 7.34
N LYS A 20 -13.57 10.91 6.81
CA LYS A 20 -14.65 11.51 7.60
C LYS A 20 -15.37 10.46 8.44
N ALA A 21 -15.79 9.35 7.83
CA ALA A 21 -16.45 8.25 8.54
C ALA A 21 -15.57 7.63 9.64
N SER A 22 -14.25 7.48 9.36
CA SER A 22 -13.30 6.99 10.37
C SER A 22 -13.13 7.97 11.53
N TYR A 23 -13.01 9.26 11.26
CA TYR A 23 -12.89 10.30 12.30
C TYR A 23 -14.15 10.36 13.16
N GLU A 24 -15.31 10.38 12.52
CA GLU A 24 -16.60 10.36 13.20
C GLU A 24 -16.74 9.16 14.13
N SER A 25 -16.51 7.95 13.61
CA SER A 25 -16.62 6.71 14.39
C SER A 25 -15.68 6.70 15.59
N ASN A 26 -14.41 7.10 15.42
CA ASN A 26 -13.43 7.10 16.50
C ASN A 26 -13.69 8.20 17.56
N ALA A 27 -14.16 9.36 17.15
CA ALA A 27 -14.53 10.43 18.07
C ALA A 27 -15.74 10.04 18.92
N ARG A 28 -16.81 9.53 18.30
CA ARG A 28 -18.01 9.05 19.02
C ARG A 28 -17.66 7.91 19.99
N GLU A 29 -16.84 6.94 19.55
CA GLU A 29 -16.38 5.84 20.42
C GLU A 29 -15.58 6.37 21.61
N PHE A 30 -14.74 7.39 21.44
CA PHE A 30 -13.99 8.00 22.53
C PHE A 30 -14.90 8.57 23.62
N PHE A 31 -15.86 9.41 23.26
CA PHE A 31 -16.76 10.03 24.22
C PHE A 31 -17.65 8.98 24.91
N LYS A 32 -18.08 7.98 24.15
CA LYS A 32 -18.86 6.87 24.73
C LYS A 32 -18.06 6.03 25.73
N VAL A 33 -16.79 5.71 25.39
CA VAL A 33 -15.93 4.90 26.27
C VAL A 33 -15.49 5.67 27.51
N MET A 34 -15.14 6.98 27.36
CA MET A 34 -14.62 7.77 28.48
C MET A 34 -15.71 8.29 29.42
N PHE A 35 -16.84 8.69 28.85
CA PHE A 35 -17.86 9.45 29.61
C PHE A 35 -19.25 8.82 29.56
N ASN A 36 -19.46 7.82 28.73
CA ASN A 36 -20.79 7.25 28.41
C ASN A 36 -21.78 8.31 27.90
N LYS A 37 -21.31 9.29 27.15
CA LYS A 37 -22.07 10.43 26.61
C LYS A 37 -21.95 10.53 25.11
N ASP A 38 -22.90 11.21 24.50
CA ASP A 38 -22.76 11.73 23.15
C ASP A 38 -21.94 13.02 23.16
N ILE A 39 -21.38 13.39 22.00
CA ILE A 39 -20.47 14.53 21.89
C ILE A 39 -21.10 15.86 22.30
N SER A 40 -22.40 16.03 22.03
CA SER A 40 -23.18 17.23 22.41
C SER A 40 -23.40 17.38 23.91
N GLU A 41 -23.25 16.31 24.70
CA GLU A 41 -23.47 16.27 26.15
C GLU A 41 -22.19 16.50 26.96
N VAL A 42 -21.04 16.62 26.28
CA VAL A 42 -19.73 16.75 26.92
C VAL A 42 -19.53 18.14 27.47
N ASN A 43 -19.00 18.23 28.68
CA ASN A 43 -18.80 19.49 29.42
C ASN A 43 -17.41 19.54 30.10
N ASP A 44 -17.14 20.66 30.79
CA ASP A 44 -15.87 20.93 31.49
C ASP A 44 -15.51 19.84 32.50
N ASP A 45 -16.49 19.32 33.25
CA ASP A 45 -16.23 18.29 34.26
C ASP A 45 -15.82 16.96 33.64
N ASP A 46 -16.24 16.70 32.43
CA ASP A 46 -15.76 15.52 31.66
C ASP A 46 -14.33 15.72 31.21
N MET A 47 -13.95 16.90 30.71
CA MET A 47 -12.58 17.21 30.31
C MET A 47 -11.61 17.14 31.50
N LYS A 48 -11.99 17.56 32.68
CA LYS A 48 -11.18 17.44 33.92
C LYS A 48 -10.86 15.97 34.27
N LYS A 49 -11.66 15.01 33.81
CA LYS A 49 -11.43 13.55 34.02
C LYS A 49 -10.36 12.97 33.08
N LEU A 50 -9.92 13.70 32.04
CA LEU A 50 -8.92 13.26 31.08
C LEU A 50 -7.49 13.26 31.63
N LEU A 51 -7.32 12.77 32.86
CA LEU A 51 -5.99 12.57 33.46
C LEU A 51 -5.29 11.36 32.83
N PRO A 52 -3.94 11.34 32.77
CA PRO A 52 -3.18 10.25 32.15
C PRO A 52 -3.56 8.85 32.66
N ALA A 53 -3.77 8.71 33.99
CA ALA A 53 -4.17 7.45 34.57
C ALA A 53 -5.56 6.98 34.12
N ASN A 54 -6.52 7.89 34.00
CA ASN A 54 -7.87 7.60 33.56
C ASN A 54 -7.92 7.24 32.07
N VAL A 55 -7.20 7.97 31.22
CA VAL A 55 -7.09 7.68 29.80
C VAL A 55 -6.43 6.30 29.59
N LYS A 56 -5.36 6.02 30.33
CA LYS A 56 -4.68 4.72 30.26
C LYS A 56 -5.61 3.58 30.72
N LYS A 57 -6.30 3.73 31.84
CA LYS A 57 -7.17 2.70 32.40
C LYS A 57 -8.43 2.48 31.56
N ASN A 58 -9.15 3.56 31.25
CA ASN A 58 -10.50 3.48 30.70
C ASN A 58 -10.47 3.40 29.17
N TYR A 59 -9.64 4.21 28.49
CA TYR A 59 -9.62 4.26 27.03
C TYR A 59 -8.69 3.20 26.44
N LEU A 60 -7.41 3.20 26.82
CA LEU A 60 -6.47 2.21 26.29
C LEU A 60 -6.80 0.80 26.79
N GLY A 61 -7.13 0.68 28.09
CA GLY A 61 -7.52 -0.60 28.70
C GLY A 61 -8.72 -1.23 28.01
N TYR A 62 -9.72 -0.43 27.62
CA TYR A 62 -10.88 -0.90 26.87
C TYR A 62 -10.48 -1.59 25.55
N PHE A 63 -9.59 -0.98 24.76
CA PHE A 63 -9.17 -1.54 23.48
C PHE A 63 -8.18 -2.70 23.66
N THR A 64 -7.31 -2.64 24.66
CA THR A 64 -6.42 -3.76 25.00
C THR A 64 -7.22 -4.99 25.38
N ASN A 65 -8.26 -4.83 26.21
CA ASN A 65 -9.16 -5.93 26.60
C ASN A 65 -9.97 -6.48 25.42
N LYS A 66 -10.21 -5.67 24.39
CA LYS A 66 -10.80 -6.11 23.11
C LYS A 66 -9.79 -6.79 22.17
N GLY A 67 -8.52 -6.91 22.56
CA GLY A 67 -7.48 -7.55 21.76
C GLY A 67 -7.00 -6.73 20.56
N LEU A 68 -7.19 -5.38 20.56
CA LEU A 68 -6.71 -4.55 19.46
C LEU A 68 -5.19 -4.42 19.50
N LYS A 69 -4.56 -4.43 18.32
CA LYS A 69 -3.13 -4.13 18.17
C LYS A 69 -2.80 -2.71 18.64
N GLN A 70 -1.60 -2.51 19.20
CA GLN A 70 -1.17 -1.20 19.71
C GLN A 70 -1.13 -0.12 18.62
N SER A 71 -0.77 -0.48 17.40
CA SER A 71 -0.84 0.41 16.23
C SER A 71 -2.25 0.93 15.95
N THR A 72 -3.28 0.07 16.10
CA THR A 72 -4.68 0.46 15.96
C THR A 72 -5.10 1.40 17.10
N ILE A 73 -4.71 1.09 18.33
CA ILE A 73 -4.97 1.97 19.48
C ILE A 73 -4.28 3.32 19.30
N LYS A 74 -3.03 3.33 18.84
CA LYS A 74 -2.27 4.54 18.54
C LYS A 74 -2.97 5.42 17.48
N TYR A 75 -3.53 4.80 16.45
CA TYR A 75 -4.33 5.51 15.43
C TYR A 75 -5.58 6.15 16.03
N LYS A 76 -6.31 5.43 16.89
CA LYS A 76 -7.48 5.98 17.60
C LYS A 76 -7.11 7.15 18.50
N VAL A 77 -6.03 7.02 19.27
CA VAL A 77 -5.49 8.11 20.12
C VAL A 77 -5.13 9.33 19.28
N LYS A 78 -4.52 9.14 18.09
CA LYS A 78 -4.18 10.24 17.18
C LYS A 78 -5.43 11.01 16.74
N ILE A 79 -6.49 10.33 16.34
CA ILE A 79 -7.73 10.97 15.90
C ILE A 79 -8.35 11.80 17.04
N VAL A 80 -8.41 11.23 18.24
CA VAL A 80 -8.91 11.93 19.42
C VAL A 80 -8.05 13.15 19.74
N THR A 81 -6.72 13.01 19.68
CA THR A 81 -5.80 14.14 19.88
C THR A 81 -6.09 15.28 18.91
N MET A 82 -6.29 14.97 17.63
CA MET A 82 -6.63 15.99 16.61
C MET A 82 -7.93 16.71 16.92
N LEU A 83 -8.96 16.00 17.39
CA LEU A 83 -10.22 16.63 17.80
C LEU A 83 -10.03 17.51 19.03
N LEU A 84 -9.33 17.03 20.06
CA LEU A 84 -9.06 17.81 21.26
C LEU A 84 -8.24 19.08 20.95
N GLU A 85 -7.30 19.02 20.01
CA GLU A 85 -6.57 20.18 19.50
C GLU A 85 -7.52 21.21 18.86
N GLN A 86 -8.51 20.76 18.09
CA GLN A 86 -9.51 21.68 17.51
C GLN A 86 -10.40 22.30 18.58
N LEU A 87 -10.83 21.54 19.58
CA LEU A 87 -11.59 22.08 20.72
C LEU A 87 -10.79 23.13 21.50
N ASN A 88 -9.50 22.91 21.68
CA ASN A 88 -8.58 23.83 22.33
C ASN A 88 -8.36 25.12 21.51
N ILE A 89 -8.09 25.01 20.22
CA ILE A 89 -7.91 26.17 19.32
C ILE A 89 -9.15 27.05 19.30
N ASN A 90 -10.34 26.45 19.32
CA ASN A 90 -11.62 27.15 19.35
C ASN A 90 -12.07 27.58 20.77
N ARG A 91 -11.24 27.37 21.80
CA ARG A 91 -11.49 27.76 23.20
C ARG A 91 -12.85 27.29 23.71
N VAL A 92 -13.20 26.03 23.40
CA VAL A 92 -14.49 25.47 23.82
C VAL A 92 -14.54 25.27 25.34
N PHE A 93 -13.37 25.05 25.96
CA PHE A 93 -13.20 24.81 27.41
C PHE A 93 -12.16 25.79 27.98
N ASP A 94 -12.55 27.07 28.11
CA ASP A 94 -11.63 28.16 28.50
C ASP A 94 -11.05 28.03 29.92
N ASP A 95 -11.79 27.43 30.85
CA ASP A 95 -11.35 27.23 32.24
C ASP A 95 -10.47 25.98 32.44
N ILE A 96 -10.12 25.29 31.35
CA ILE A 96 -9.35 24.03 31.41
C ILE A 96 -8.04 24.17 30.62
N ASN A 97 -6.95 23.77 31.26
CA ASN A 97 -5.67 23.69 30.55
C ASN A 97 -5.64 22.48 29.59
N MET A 98 -6.33 22.65 28.44
CA MET A 98 -6.42 21.64 27.41
C MET A 98 -5.05 21.24 26.84
N ASP A 99 -4.09 22.18 26.75
CA ASP A 99 -2.71 21.88 26.28
C ASP A 99 -2.02 20.88 27.21
N ALA A 100 -2.17 21.05 28.52
CA ALA A 100 -1.63 20.09 29.48
C ALA A 100 -2.26 18.70 29.30
N ILE A 101 -3.58 18.62 29.17
CA ILE A 101 -4.32 17.36 28.95
C ILE A 101 -3.84 16.68 27.65
N ILE A 102 -3.81 17.40 26.54
CA ILE A 102 -3.40 16.88 25.22
C ILE A 102 -1.96 16.33 25.30
N ASN A 103 -1.05 17.09 25.88
CA ASN A 103 0.36 16.71 25.92
C ASN A 103 0.62 15.52 26.85
N THR A 104 0.06 15.52 28.06
CA THR A 104 0.35 14.49 29.07
C THR A 104 -0.49 13.23 28.90
N SER A 105 -1.79 13.36 28.57
CA SER A 105 -2.70 12.22 28.51
C SER A 105 -2.78 11.55 27.14
N PHE A 106 -2.51 12.28 26.06
CA PHE A 106 -2.65 11.75 24.69
C PHE A 106 -1.33 11.66 23.93
N LYS A 107 -0.59 12.75 23.75
CA LYS A 107 0.69 12.74 23.00
C LYS A 107 1.75 11.87 23.69
N SER A 108 1.90 11.99 25.00
CA SER A 108 2.80 11.15 25.79
C SER A 108 2.41 9.66 25.70
N THR A 109 1.13 9.38 25.86
CA THR A 109 0.56 8.04 25.74
C THR A 109 0.77 7.45 24.35
N SER A 110 0.52 8.23 23.31
CA SER A 110 0.74 7.80 21.91
C SER A 110 2.21 7.42 21.65
N LYS A 111 3.16 8.15 22.26
CA LYS A 111 4.60 7.85 22.15
C LYS A 111 4.98 6.53 22.84
N SER A 112 4.30 6.15 23.92
CA SER A 112 4.58 4.92 24.66
C SER A 112 4.05 3.65 23.98
N LEU A 113 3.09 3.80 23.04
CA LEU A 113 2.54 2.68 22.29
C LEU A 113 3.52 2.25 21.19
N LYS A 114 3.85 0.96 21.17
CA LYS A 114 4.72 0.38 20.14
C LYS A 114 4.02 0.36 18.79
N ASN A 115 4.81 0.37 17.75
CA ASN A 115 4.32 0.08 16.41
C ASN A 115 4.43 -1.43 16.19
N ASP A 116 3.37 -2.16 16.51
CA ASP A 116 3.26 -3.60 16.35
C ASP A 116 2.64 -3.99 14.99
N THR A 117 2.76 -3.09 14.03
CA THR A 117 2.35 -3.38 12.66
C THR A 117 3.28 -4.44 12.12
N GLU A 118 2.77 -5.64 11.91
CA GLU A 118 3.47 -6.65 11.12
C GLU A 118 3.64 -6.05 9.72
N HIS A 119 4.87 -5.81 9.32
CA HIS A 119 5.16 -5.55 7.92
C HIS A 119 4.88 -6.88 7.21
N PHE A 120 3.75 -6.94 6.49
CA PHE A 120 3.47 -8.10 5.64
C PHE A 120 4.66 -8.31 4.72
N ASN A 121 5.24 -9.49 4.77
CA ASN A 121 6.29 -9.88 3.84
C ASN A 121 5.82 -9.62 2.41
N LYS A 122 6.74 -9.17 1.56
CA LYS A 122 6.39 -9.04 0.13
C LYS A 122 5.95 -10.41 -0.37
N ALA A 123 4.95 -10.43 -1.24
CA ALA A 123 4.62 -11.63 -1.99
C ALA A 123 5.83 -12.00 -2.88
N SER A 124 6.18 -13.27 -2.93
CA SER A 124 7.12 -13.77 -3.93
C SER A 124 6.41 -13.91 -5.28
N ILE A 125 7.16 -14.04 -6.36
CA ILE A 125 6.56 -14.35 -7.67
C ILE A 125 5.83 -15.69 -7.62
N GLN A 126 6.37 -16.66 -6.91
CA GLN A 126 5.74 -17.97 -6.75
C GLN A 126 4.39 -17.86 -6.04
N ASP A 127 4.30 -17.14 -4.92
CA ASP A 127 3.03 -16.91 -4.21
C ASP A 127 1.99 -16.23 -5.11
N ILE A 128 2.43 -15.32 -5.98
CA ILE A 128 1.55 -14.59 -6.92
C ILE A 128 1.01 -15.54 -8.00
N GLU A 129 1.87 -16.35 -8.60
CA GLU A 129 1.45 -17.32 -9.63
C GLU A 129 0.57 -18.42 -9.04
N GLU A 130 0.86 -18.92 -7.84
CA GLU A 130 -0.01 -19.86 -7.12
C GLU A 130 -1.38 -19.26 -6.82
N PHE A 131 -1.44 -17.98 -6.46
CA PHE A 131 -2.72 -17.29 -6.24
C PHE A 131 -3.51 -17.14 -7.54
N LYS A 132 -2.85 -16.80 -8.64
CA LYS A 132 -3.49 -16.70 -9.97
C LYS A 132 -4.03 -18.04 -10.42
N ASP A 133 -3.25 -19.10 -10.26
CA ASP A 133 -3.64 -20.47 -10.59
C ASP A 133 -4.85 -20.92 -9.75
N TRP A 134 -4.80 -20.69 -8.43
CA TRP A 134 -5.92 -20.96 -7.52
C TRP A 134 -7.20 -20.21 -7.91
N LEU A 135 -7.10 -18.97 -8.35
CA LEU A 135 -8.24 -18.20 -8.82
C LEU A 135 -8.92 -18.86 -10.02
N VAL A 136 -8.14 -19.34 -10.99
CA VAL A 136 -8.66 -19.88 -12.25
C VAL A 136 -9.08 -21.35 -12.10
N ASN A 137 -8.23 -22.18 -11.52
CA ASN A 137 -8.36 -23.63 -11.55
C ASN A 137 -9.04 -24.23 -10.32
N ASP A 138 -8.99 -23.56 -9.17
CA ASP A 138 -9.61 -24.03 -7.93
C ASP A 138 -10.87 -23.24 -7.61
N ARG A 139 -10.74 -21.93 -7.36
CA ARG A 139 -11.80 -21.08 -6.79
C ARG A 139 -12.93 -20.81 -7.77
N PHE A 140 -12.60 -20.60 -9.03
CA PHE A 140 -13.55 -20.28 -10.08
C PHE A 140 -13.54 -21.31 -11.24
N LYS A 141 -13.20 -22.58 -10.94
CA LYS A 141 -13.17 -23.65 -11.95
C LYS A 141 -14.48 -23.77 -12.78
N ASP A 142 -15.63 -23.48 -12.17
CA ASP A 142 -16.94 -23.48 -12.81
C ASP A 142 -17.33 -22.11 -13.41
N ASN A 143 -16.48 -21.07 -13.23
CA ASN A 143 -16.68 -19.74 -13.79
C ASN A 143 -15.32 -19.12 -14.20
N GLN A 144 -14.74 -19.68 -15.24
CA GLN A 144 -13.43 -19.28 -15.75
C GLN A 144 -13.34 -17.79 -16.08
N PHE A 145 -14.44 -17.18 -16.53
CA PHE A 145 -14.52 -15.75 -16.79
C PHE A 145 -14.13 -14.94 -15.54
N LYS A 146 -14.72 -15.24 -14.38
CA LYS A 146 -14.38 -14.57 -13.13
C LYS A 146 -12.96 -14.87 -12.66
N GLY A 147 -12.52 -16.12 -12.75
CA GLY A 147 -11.19 -16.53 -12.38
C GLY A 147 -10.13 -15.77 -13.19
N LEU A 148 -10.32 -15.71 -14.49
CA LEU A 148 -9.45 -15.00 -15.40
C LEU A 148 -9.42 -13.49 -15.12
N HIS A 149 -10.58 -12.85 -14.92
CA HIS A 149 -10.65 -11.42 -14.60
C HIS A 149 -9.89 -11.05 -13.32
N TYR A 150 -10.01 -11.87 -12.26
CA TYR A 150 -9.22 -11.64 -11.04
C TYR A 150 -7.73 -11.91 -11.25
N SER A 151 -7.36 -12.93 -12.02
CA SER A 151 -5.96 -13.21 -12.37
C SER A 151 -5.36 -12.06 -13.16
N MET A 152 -6.06 -11.53 -14.16
CA MET A 152 -5.63 -10.38 -14.95
C MET A 152 -5.56 -9.09 -14.14
N LEU A 153 -6.42 -8.92 -13.12
CA LEU A 153 -6.29 -7.81 -12.17
C LEU A 153 -4.98 -7.89 -11.38
N VAL A 154 -4.53 -9.11 -11.01
CA VAL A 154 -3.20 -9.29 -10.38
C VAL A 154 -2.11 -8.84 -11.34
N ASP A 155 -2.12 -9.31 -12.59
CA ASP A 155 -1.13 -8.93 -13.60
C ASP A 155 -1.12 -7.41 -13.86
N PHE A 156 -2.29 -6.81 -13.94
CA PHE A 156 -2.44 -5.37 -14.09
C PHE A 156 -1.81 -4.61 -12.92
N MET A 157 -2.10 -5.03 -11.68
CA MET A 157 -1.56 -4.38 -10.47
C MET A 157 -0.05 -4.52 -10.35
N ILE A 158 0.52 -5.67 -10.69
CA ILE A 158 1.98 -5.85 -10.65
C ILE A 158 2.71 -5.17 -11.81
N THR A 159 2.05 -4.94 -12.93
CA THR A 159 2.61 -4.24 -14.08
C THR A 159 2.56 -2.72 -13.89
N THR A 160 1.44 -2.17 -13.45
CA THR A 160 1.24 -0.72 -13.29
C THR A 160 1.64 -0.19 -11.91
N GLY A 161 1.83 -1.07 -10.93
CA GLY A 161 2.03 -0.68 -9.54
C GLY A 161 0.84 0.05 -8.91
N SER A 162 -0.33 0.06 -9.55
CA SER A 162 -1.51 0.79 -9.08
C SER A 162 -2.08 0.26 -7.77
N ARG A 163 -2.78 1.11 -7.02
CA ARG A 163 -3.58 0.65 -5.87
C ARG A 163 -4.85 0.00 -6.38
N ILE A 164 -5.35 -0.98 -5.63
CA ILE A 164 -6.57 -1.70 -6.00
C ILE A 164 -7.74 -0.76 -6.37
N ALA A 165 -7.99 0.29 -5.59
CA ALA A 165 -9.05 1.26 -5.87
C ALA A 165 -8.79 2.14 -7.11
N GLU A 166 -7.53 2.26 -7.53
CA GLU A 166 -7.12 2.94 -8.74
C GLU A 166 -7.34 2.03 -9.96
N SER A 167 -6.98 0.74 -9.85
CA SER A 167 -7.16 -0.26 -10.90
C SER A 167 -8.61 -0.42 -11.34
N PHE A 168 -9.54 -0.38 -10.38
CA PHE A 168 -10.99 -0.52 -10.66
C PHE A 168 -11.63 0.71 -11.31
N LYS A 169 -10.91 1.81 -11.46
CA LYS A 169 -11.42 3.03 -12.10
C LYS A 169 -10.94 3.20 -13.53
N VAL A 170 -10.00 2.37 -13.96
CA VAL A 170 -9.45 2.45 -15.31
C VAL A 170 -10.46 1.95 -16.32
N THR A 171 -10.80 2.76 -17.29
CA THR A 171 -11.68 2.45 -18.43
C THR A 171 -10.84 2.18 -19.68
N TRP A 172 -11.46 1.68 -20.73
CA TRP A 172 -10.77 1.49 -22.01
C TRP A 172 -10.41 2.82 -22.68
N GLU A 173 -11.10 3.94 -22.37
CA GLU A 173 -10.71 5.29 -22.81
C GLU A 173 -9.37 5.73 -22.21
N ASP A 174 -8.95 5.15 -21.08
CA ASP A 174 -7.65 5.41 -20.43
C ASP A 174 -6.50 4.61 -21.07
N VAL A 175 -6.76 3.78 -22.09
CA VAL A 175 -5.77 2.94 -22.77
C VAL A 175 -5.55 3.45 -24.18
N VAL A 176 -4.45 4.14 -24.40
CA VAL A 176 -4.18 4.89 -25.65
C VAL A 176 -2.86 4.46 -26.28
N TYR A 177 -2.81 4.38 -27.61
CA TYR A 177 -1.55 4.15 -28.33
C TYR A 177 -0.87 5.49 -28.60
N GLU A 178 0.34 5.68 -28.08
CA GLU A 178 1.07 6.94 -28.16
C GLU A 178 2.51 6.76 -28.62
N SER A 179 3.06 7.84 -29.19
CA SER A 179 4.47 7.96 -29.53
C SER A 179 5.14 9.03 -28.67
N ASP A 180 6.35 8.75 -28.20
CA ASP A 180 7.16 9.75 -27.51
C ASP A 180 7.92 10.66 -28.51
N SER A 181 8.59 11.68 -27.98
CA SER A 181 9.37 12.64 -28.77
C SER A 181 10.58 12.03 -29.52
N LYS A 182 10.94 10.77 -29.22
CA LYS A 182 12.03 10.03 -29.86
C LYS A 182 11.52 9.00 -30.87
N GLY A 183 10.19 8.95 -31.09
CA GLY A 183 9.54 8.03 -32.03
C GLY A 183 9.29 6.62 -31.49
N PHE A 184 9.48 6.39 -30.19
CA PHE A 184 9.07 5.12 -29.58
C PHE A 184 7.55 5.15 -29.35
N SER A 185 6.85 4.13 -29.83
CA SER A 185 5.40 3.99 -29.73
C SER A 185 5.02 2.81 -28.84
N SER A 186 3.99 2.99 -28.03
CA SER A 186 3.51 1.95 -27.09
C SER A 186 2.06 2.19 -26.72
N TRP A 187 1.37 1.16 -26.29
CA TRP A 187 0.15 1.30 -25.52
C TRP A 187 0.46 1.89 -24.14
N VAL A 188 -0.32 2.85 -23.74
CA VAL A 188 -0.18 3.56 -22.46
C VAL A 188 -1.47 3.48 -21.69
N ILE A 189 -1.37 3.02 -20.46
CA ILE A 189 -2.49 2.96 -19.50
C ILE A 189 -2.38 4.14 -18.55
N TYR A 190 -3.36 5.02 -18.55
CA TYR A 190 -3.47 6.13 -17.63
C TYR A 190 -4.21 5.71 -16.37
N VAL A 191 -3.56 5.84 -15.22
CA VAL A 191 -4.15 5.48 -13.93
C VAL A 191 -4.27 6.71 -13.04
N THR A 192 -5.50 7.09 -12.70
CA THR A 192 -5.77 8.23 -11.81
C THR A 192 -5.74 7.81 -10.36
N GLY A 193 -4.79 8.34 -9.60
CA GLY A 193 -4.56 8.06 -8.19
C GLY A 193 -5.14 9.11 -7.24
N LYS A 194 -4.76 8.98 -5.97
CA LYS A 194 -5.15 9.91 -4.90
C LYS A 194 -4.72 11.35 -5.25
N GLY A 195 -5.64 12.30 -5.07
CA GLY A 195 -5.39 13.71 -5.37
C GLY A 195 -5.38 14.01 -6.87
N ASN A 196 -6.06 13.21 -7.69
CA ASN A 196 -6.13 13.32 -9.14
C ASN A 196 -4.76 13.27 -9.84
N LYS A 197 -3.75 12.68 -9.20
CA LYS A 197 -2.47 12.43 -9.84
C LYS A 197 -2.61 11.32 -10.86
N VAL A 198 -2.25 11.60 -12.11
CA VAL A 198 -2.31 10.62 -13.19
C VAL A 198 -0.92 10.02 -13.38
N SER A 199 -0.83 8.69 -13.36
CA SER A 199 0.36 7.94 -13.77
C SER A 199 0.22 7.45 -15.19
N LYS A 200 1.31 7.56 -15.95
CA LYS A 200 1.44 7.10 -17.34
C LYS A 200 2.22 5.79 -17.32
N ASN A 201 1.57 4.69 -17.72
CA ASN A 201 2.14 3.35 -17.67
C ASN A 201 2.23 2.74 -19.07
N PRO A 202 3.35 2.90 -19.78
CA PRO A 202 3.57 2.22 -21.05
C PRO A 202 3.62 0.70 -20.83
N VAL A 203 2.97 -0.04 -21.73
CA VAL A 203 2.91 -1.51 -21.68
C VAL A 203 3.23 -2.08 -23.07
N THR A 204 3.63 -3.35 -23.08
CA THR A 204 3.91 -4.06 -24.34
C THR A 204 2.62 -4.38 -25.10
N ASP A 205 2.73 -4.53 -26.43
CA ASP A 205 1.61 -4.94 -27.28
C ASP A 205 1.03 -6.29 -26.81
N GLU A 206 1.87 -7.21 -26.35
CA GLU A 206 1.47 -8.51 -25.82
C GLU A 206 0.57 -8.34 -24.59
N PHE A 207 0.96 -7.50 -23.62
CA PHE A 207 0.18 -7.25 -22.42
C PHE A 207 -1.16 -6.56 -22.76
N TYR A 208 -1.14 -5.55 -23.65
CA TYR A 208 -2.36 -4.91 -24.11
C TYR A 208 -3.32 -5.88 -24.79
N ASN A 209 -2.82 -6.68 -25.74
CA ASN A 209 -3.64 -7.65 -26.45
C ASN A 209 -4.22 -8.69 -25.50
N HIS A 210 -3.44 -9.16 -24.53
CA HIS A 210 -3.92 -10.09 -23.51
C HIS A 210 -5.08 -9.48 -22.68
N LEU A 211 -4.98 -8.21 -22.26
CA LEU A 211 -6.08 -7.52 -21.59
C LEU A 211 -7.30 -7.39 -22.52
N LYS A 212 -7.09 -6.95 -23.76
CA LYS A 212 -8.16 -6.66 -24.71
C LYS A 212 -8.96 -7.90 -25.10
N GLU A 213 -8.29 -8.99 -25.42
CA GLU A 213 -8.92 -10.24 -25.85
C GLU A 213 -9.80 -10.86 -24.75
N ASN A 214 -9.46 -10.66 -23.48
CA ASN A 214 -10.11 -11.32 -22.37
C ASN A 214 -11.09 -10.43 -21.62
N LEU A 215 -10.95 -9.11 -21.65
CA LEU A 215 -11.73 -8.18 -20.84
C LEU A 215 -12.60 -7.22 -21.65
N TYR A 216 -12.26 -6.96 -22.93
CA TYR A 216 -12.96 -5.95 -23.72
C TYR A 216 -14.30 -6.48 -24.23
N ASN A 217 -15.37 -5.73 -23.97
CA ASN A 217 -16.72 -6.09 -24.38
C ASN A 217 -17.31 -5.17 -25.49
N GLY A 218 -16.48 -4.30 -26.09
CA GLY A 218 -16.91 -3.37 -27.12
C GLY A 218 -17.30 -1.99 -26.63
N ASN A 219 -17.14 -1.69 -25.33
CA ASN A 219 -17.49 -0.42 -24.73
C ASN A 219 -16.26 0.26 -24.10
N ASP A 220 -15.74 1.32 -24.74
CA ASP A 220 -14.55 2.03 -24.26
C ASP A 220 -14.76 2.77 -22.93
N LYS A 221 -16.00 3.11 -22.59
CA LYS A 221 -16.35 3.79 -21.33
C LYS A 221 -16.47 2.85 -20.14
N GLU A 222 -16.42 1.56 -20.37
CA GLU A 222 -16.54 0.58 -19.31
C GLU A 222 -15.19 0.36 -18.62
N GLU A 223 -15.25 0.09 -17.32
CA GLU A 223 -14.07 -0.24 -16.52
C GLU A 223 -13.48 -1.58 -16.99
N LEU A 224 -12.13 -1.68 -17.04
CA LEU A 224 -11.44 -2.91 -17.47
C LEU A 224 -11.89 -4.12 -16.66
N PHE A 225 -12.13 -3.94 -15.36
CA PHE A 225 -12.45 -5.01 -14.42
C PHE A 225 -13.92 -5.02 -13.99
N HIS A 226 -14.83 -4.67 -14.92
CA HIS A 226 -16.30 -4.62 -14.68
C HIS A 226 -16.92 -5.94 -14.20
N GLY A 227 -16.32 -7.09 -14.55
CA GLY A 227 -16.83 -8.42 -14.17
C GLY A 227 -16.53 -8.86 -12.74
N VAL A 228 -15.79 -8.06 -11.96
CA VAL A 228 -15.30 -8.41 -10.61
C VAL A 228 -15.43 -7.24 -9.64
N SER A 229 -15.22 -7.46 -8.34
CA SER A 229 -15.32 -6.38 -7.35
C SER A 229 -14.12 -6.31 -6.42
N GLN A 230 -13.76 -5.09 -6.03
CA GLN A 230 -12.66 -4.80 -5.10
C GLN A 230 -12.83 -5.51 -3.75
N GLN A 231 -14.04 -5.52 -3.20
CA GLN A 231 -14.31 -6.14 -1.90
C GLN A 231 -14.09 -7.64 -1.95
N ASN A 232 -14.57 -8.29 -3.03
CA ASN A 232 -14.34 -9.72 -3.23
C ASN A 232 -12.87 -10.04 -3.44
N PHE A 233 -12.11 -9.21 -4.14
CA PHE A 233 -10.68 -9.44 -4.36
C PHE A 233 -9.90 -9.55 -3.05
N SER A 234 -10.12 -8.62 -2.12
CA SER A 234 -9.49 -8.66 -0.79
C SER A 234 -9.91 -9.90 0.01
N ARG A 235 -11.19 -10.34 -0.13
CA ARG A 235 -11.68 -11.57 0.49
C ARG A 235 -11.02 -12.81 -0.10
N LEU A 236 -10.90 -12.88 -1.42
CA LEU A 236 -10.24 -14.00 -2.11
C LEU A 236 -8.78 -14.18 -1.68
N MET A 237 -8.03 -13.09 -1.52
CA MET A 237 -6.67 -13.15 -0.98
C MET A 237 -6.62 -13.70 0.45
N ASN A 238 -7.60 -13.33 1.28
CA ASN A 238 -7.74 -13.89 2.62
C ASN A 238 -8.11 -15.37 2.61
N ASP A 239 -9.01 -15.78 1.72
CA ASP A 239 -9.45 -17.17 1.59
C ASP A 239 -8.30 -18.05 1.09
N PHE A 240 -7.55 -17.61 0.07
CA PHE A 240 -6.32 -18.28 -0.39
C PHE A 240 -5.32 -18.49 0.74
N SER A 241 -5.07 -17.44 1.55
CA SER A 241 -4.13 -17.53 2.69
C SER A 241 -4.59 -18.50 3.78
N LYS A 242 -5.89 -18.77 3.90
CA LYS A 242 -6.43 -19.77 4.85
C LYS A 242 -6.33 -21.19 4.29
N GLU A 243 -6.56 -21.36 2.98
CA GLU A 243 -6.49 -22.65 2.31
C GLU A 243 -5.04 -23.11 2.07
N ARG A 244 -4.10 -22.16 2.03
CA ARG A 244 -2.67 -22.37 1.81
C ARG A 244 -1.85 -21.71 2.93
N PRO A 245 -1.90 -22.23 4.17
CA PRO A 245 -1.24 -21.61 5.32
C PRO A 245 0.29 -21.56 5.21
N GLU A 246 0.88 -22.40 4.36
CA GLU A 246 2.31 -22.41 4.02
C GLU A 246 2.70 -21.27 3.07
N ALA A 247 1.75 -20.76 2.27
CA ALA A 247 1.99 -19.61 1.39
C ALA A 247 2.05 -18.32 2.19
N ARG A 248 2.85 -17.37 1.72
CA ARG A 248 2.88 -16.03 2.31
C ARG A 248 1.54 -15.33 2.13
N LYS A 249 1.11 -14.61 3.15
CA LYS A 249 -0.13 -13.85 3.08
C LYS A 249 -0.06 -12.79 1.98
N ILE A 250 -0.88 -12.95 0.94
CA ILE A 250 -1.01 -12.00 -0.16
C ILE A 250 -2.10 -10.97 0.18
N THR A 251 -1.82 -9.72 -0.14
CA THR A 251 -2.76 -8.60 -0.02
C THR A 251 -2.58 -7.67 -1.24
N PRO A 252 -3.56 -6.81 -1.57
CA PRO A 252 -3.34 -5.82 -2.64
C PRO A 252 -2.10 -4.95 -2.41
N HIS A 253 -1.77 -4.69 -1.14
CA HIS A 253 -0.59 -3.91 -0.78
C HIS A 253 0.72 -4.68 -0.97
N SER A 254 0.72 -6.00 -0.71
CA SER A 254 1.90 -6.83 -0.94
C SER A 254 2.22 -7.00 -2.44
N LEU A 255 1.20 -7.01 -3.32
CA LEU A 255 1.42 -6.96 -4.77
C LEU A 255 2.15 -5.68 -5.19
N ARG A 256 1.67 -4.54 -4.70
CA ARG A 256 2.29 -3.24 -4.97
C ARG A 256 3.72 -3.18 -4.40
N ARG A 257 3.96 -3.76 -3.22
CA ARG A 257 5.29 -3.89 -2.63
C ARG A 257 6.21 -4.76 -3.48
N TYR A 258 5.70 -5.89 -3.98
CA TYR A 258 6.42 -6.74 -4.93
C TYR A 258 6.89 -5.94 -6.16
N THR A 259 5.98 -5.17 -6.78
CA THR A 259 6.28 -4.34 -7.95
C THR A 259 7.39 -3.32 -7.66
N ALA A 260 7.30 -2.60 -6.54
CA ALA A 260 8.32 -1.63 -6.15
C ALA A 260 9.69 -2.29 -5.94
N THR A 261 9.72 -3.41 -5.22
CA THR A 261 10.97 -4.15 -4.98
C THR A 261 11.56 -4.71 -6.27
N LYS A 262 10.72 -5.27 -7.16
CA LYS A 262 11.13 -5.79 -8.47
C LYS A 262 11.75 -4.69 -9.32
N LEU A 263 11.07 -3.54 -9.45
CA LEU A 263 11.57 -2.41 -10.23
C LEU A 263 12.90 -1.89 -9.67
N TYR A 264 12.97 -1.69 -8.35
CA TYR A 264 14.22 -1.25 -7.71
C TYR A 264 15.35 -2.26 -7.90
N ASN A 265 15.08 -3.55 -7.76
CA ASN A 265 16.12 -4.58 -7.96
C ASN A 265 16.66 -4.59 -9.38
N GLN A 266 15.81 -4.38 -10.38
CA GLN A 266 16.20 -4.32 -11.78
C GLN A 266 16.95 -3.06 -12.17
N THR A 267 16.58 -1.91 -11.61
CA THR A 267 17.11 -0.61 -12.04
C THR A 267 18.12 -0.01 -11.07
N LYS A 268 18.08 -0.44 -9.79
CA LYS A 268 18.79 0.17 -8.65
C LYS A 268 18.55 1.68 -8.52
N ASP A 269 17.48 2.18 -9.15
CA ASP A 269 17.09 3.59 -9.14
C ASP A 269 15.89 3.81 -8.20
N LEU A 270 16.18 4.38 -7.03
CA LEU A 270 15.19 4.68 -6.00
C LEU A 270 14.23 5.80 -6.44
N VAL A 271 14.75 6.78 -7.19
CA VAL A 271 13.96 7.93 -7.66
C VAL A 271 12.99 7.49 -8.76
N LEU A 272 13.44 6.64 -9.68
CA LEU A 272 12.57 6.02 -10.69
C LEU A 272 11.46 5.22 -10.00
N THR A 273 11.82 4.39 -9.01
CA THR A 273 10.86 3.58 -8.25
C THR A 273 9.86 4.47 -7.52
N GLN A 274 10.29 5.53 -6.85
CA GLN A 274 9.41 6.50 -6.20
C GLN A 274 8.41 7.13 -7.16
N ARG A 275 8.89 7.60 -8.33
CA ARG A 275 8.05 8.23 -9.36
C ARG A 275 7.04 7.24 -9.92
N PHE A 276 7.47 6.05 -10.29
CA PHE A 276 6.60 4.99 -10.80
C PHE A 276 5.51 4.61 -9.80
N MET A 277 5.88 4.44 -8.52
CA MET A 277 4.93 4.14 -7.45
C MET A 277 4.06 5.34 -7.04
N ASN A 278 4.32 6.53 -7.58
CA ASN A 278 3.62 7.76 -7.23
C ASN A 278 3.61 8.03 -5.71
N HIS A 279 4.79 7.82 -5.05
CA HIS A 279 4.96 8.08 -3.63
C HIS A 279 5.35 9.55 -3.38
N GLU A 280 4.74 10.16 -2.37
CA GLU A 280 5.00 11.57 -2.02
C GLU A 280 6.41 11.78 -1.47
N SER A 281 6.99 10.77 -0.79
CA SER A 281 8.36 10.81 -0.26
C SER A 281 9.14 9.55 -0.61
N VAL A 282 10.46 9.70 -0.65
CA VAL A 282 11.41 8.58 -0.79
C VAL A 282 11.30 7.64 0.40
N ASP A 283 11.07 8.14 1.61
CA ASP A 283 10.90 7.33 2.82
C ASP A 283 9.77 6.31 2.66
N THR A 284 8.66 6.71 2.02
CA THR A 284 7.59 5.78 1.70
C THR A 284 8.08 4.66 0.77
N THR A 285 8.92 4.98 -0.21
CA THR A 285 9.47 3.97 -1.12
C THR A 285 10.41 3.03 -0.38
N ILE A 286 11.28 3.55 0.49
CA ILE A 286 12.19 2.75 1.30
C ILE A 286 11.43 1.73 2.14
N THR A 287 10.28 2.08 2.73
CA THR A 287 9.48 1.13 3.51
C THR A 287 8.89 -0.03 2.68
N TYR A 288 8.86 0.10 1.35
CA TYR A 288 8.42 -0.95 0.43
C TYR A 288 9.57 -1.87 0.00
N LEU A 289 10.80 -1.40 0.10
CA LEU A 289 11.97 -2.21 -0.21
C LEU A 289 12.24 -3.16 0.95
N ASP A 290 12.74 -4.33 0.63
CA ASP A 290 13.13 -5.32 1.64
C ASP A 290 14.45 -4.92 2.27
N ASP A 291 14.47 -4.84 3.60
CA ASP A 291 15.69 -5.02 4.36
C ASP A 291 15.99 -6.53 4.38
N SER A 292 16.92 -6.98 3.55
CA SER A 292 17.32 -8.37 3.62
C SER A 292 18.18 -8.58 4.86
N ASP A 293 17.75 -9.51 5.72
CA ASP A 293 18.57 -9.99 6.86
C ASP A 293 19.75 -10.86 6.39
N GLU A 294 19.95 -11.00 5.08
CA GLU A 294 21.04 -11.78 4.49
C GLU A 294 22.37 -11.11 4.83
N LEU A 295 23.20 -11.80 5.60
CA LEU A 295 24.50 -11.27 6.09
C LEU A 295 25.40 -10.82 4.95
N GLU A 296 25.38 -11.51 3.82
CA GLU A 296 26.17 -11.18 2.62
C GLU A 296 25.74 -9.88 1.93
N LYS A 297 24.51 -9.39 2.21
CA LYS A 297 23.98 -8.12 1.71
C LYS A 297 24.17 -6.96 2.69
N GLN A 298 24.76 -7.22 3.86
CA GLN A 298 25.06 -6.18 4.83
C GLN A 298 26.24 -5.32 4.35
N GLY A 299 26.12 -4.00 4.55
CA GLY A 299 27.11 -3.05 4.06
C GLY A 299 28.51 -3.34 4.55
N SER A 300 28.69 -3.76 5.81
CA SER A 300 30.00 -4.13 6.36
C SER A 300 30.58 -5.39 5.67
N TYR A 301 29.76 -6.38 5.34
CA TYR A 301 30.21 -7.57 4.62
C TYR A 301 30.64 -7.22 3.19
N ILE A 302 29.82 -6.43 2.48
CA ILE A 302 30.13 -5.96 1.12
C ILE A 302 31.44 -5.16 1.11
N LEU A 303 31.62 -4.22 2.05
CA LEU A 303 32.81 -3.36 2.13
C LEU A 303 34.07 -4.12 2.60
N SER A 304 33.92 -5.20 3.35
CA SER A 304 35.04 -6.04 3.79
C SER A 304 35.45 -7.10 2.76
N GLY A 305 34.57 -7.37 1.78
CA GLY A 305 34.82 -8.35 0.75
C GLY A 305 35.70 -7.82 -0.38
N LYS A 306 36.34 -8.75 -1.11
CA LYS A 306 37.00 -8.42 -2.37
C LYS A 306 35.92 -7.96 -3.37
N GLN A 307 36.10 -6.78 -3.95
CA GLN A 307 35.24 -6.40 -5.09
C GLN A 307 35.47 -7.39 -6.24
N ALA A 308 34.41 -8.10 -6.63
CA ALA A 308 34.46 -8.98 -7.76
C ALA A 308 34.76 -8.17 -9.03
N THR A 309 35.73 -8.64 -9.79
CA THR A 309 36.11 -8.07 -11.08
C THR A 309 35.69 -9.03 -12.21
N ILE A 310 35.73 -8.56 -13.44
CA ILE A 310 35.47 -9.43 -14.60
C ILE A 310 36.50 -10.59 -14.65
N ASP A 311 37.70 -10.35 -14.13
CA ASP A 311 38.75 -11.37 -14.09
C ASP A 311 38.40 -12.54 -13.19
N ASP A 312 37.62 -12.33 -12.14
CA ASP A 312 37.13 -13.41 -11.26
C ASP A 312 36.12 -14.34 -11.96
N LEU A 313 35.60 -13.95 -13.11
CA LEU A 313 34.65 -14.71 -13.93
C LEU A 313 35.28 -15.31 -15.22
N GLN A 314 36.56 -15.02 -15.50
CA GLN A 314 37.23 -15.45 -16.74
C GLN A 314 37.38 -16.98 -16.86
N ASP A 315 37.45 -17.67 -15.73
CA ASP A 315 37.55 -19.12 -15.70
C ASP A 315 36.22 -19.84 -15.98
N LEU A 316 35.11 -19.13 -16.01
CA LEU A 316 33.81 -19.69 -16.35
C LEU A 316 33.64 -19.77 -17.86
N SER A 317 33.22 -20.96 -18.34
CA SER A 317 32.82 -21.09 -19.73
C SER A 317 31.58 -20.23 -20.05
N LYS A 318 31.40 -19.96 -21.35
CA LYS A 318 30.20 -19.23 -21.81
C LYS A 318 28.91 -19.92 -21.36
N GLU A 319 28.86 -21.23 -21.39
CA GLU A 319 27.70 -22.03 -21.00
C GLU A 319 27.44 -21.93 -19.51
N GLU A 320 28.46 -21.92 -18.66
CA GLU A 320 28.33 -21.72 -17.21
C GLU A 320 27.86 -20.30 -16.87
N LEU A 321 28.39 -19.27 -17.55
CA LEU A 321 27.94 -17.90 -17.41
C LEU A 321 26.47 -17.74 -17.80
N LEU A 322 26.04 -18.33 -18.92
CA LEU A 322 24.64 -18.27 -19.34
C LEU A 322 23.72 -18.98 -18.35
N LYS A 323 24.07 -20.16 -17.85
CA LYS A 323 23.33 -20.86 -16.79
C LYS A 323 23.22 -20.04 -15.50
N LEU A 324 24.32 -19.37 -15.11
CA LEU A 324 24.34 -18.52 -13.94
C LEU A 324 23.38 -17.33 -14.10
N ILE A 325 23.38 -16.72 -15.29
CA ILE A 325 22.49 -15.59 -15.63
C ILE A 325 21.02 -16.05 -15.67
N GLU A 326 20.74 -17.19 -16.31
CA GLU A 326 19.39 -17.76 -16.39
C GLU A 326 18.84 -18.15 -15.02
N SER A 327 19.68 -18.62 -14.10
CA SER A 327 19.28 -18.94 -12.73
C SER A 327 18.95 -17.69 -11.89
N ARG A 328 19.22 -16.48 -12.41
CA ARG A 328 19.00 -15.21 -11.72
C ARG A 328 18.21 -14.22 -12.59
N PRO A 329 16.88 -14.31 -12.60
CA PRO A 329 16.02 -13.49 -13.47
C PRO A 329 16.25 -11.97 -13.34
N ASP A 330 16.59 -11.50 -12.14
CA ASP A 330 16.90 -10.08 -11.92
C ASP A 330 18.20 -9.65 -12.62
N THR A 331 19.22 -10.52 -12.63
CA THR A 331 20.49 -10.29 -13.34
C THR A 331 20.25 -10.31 -14.85
N LEU A 332 19.51 -11.28 -15.37
CA LEU A 332 19.15 -11.39 -16.78
C LEU A 332 18.42 -10.13 -17.26
N SER A 333 17.40 -9.67 -16.49
CA SER A 333 16.65 -8.46 -16.81
C SER A 333 17.53 -7.21 -16.81
N SER A 334 18.43 -7.09 -15.84
CA SER A 334 19.37 -5.96 -15.73
C SER A 334 20.35 -5.92 -16.92
N LEU A 335 20.91 -7.07 -17.30
CA LEU A 335 21.79 -7.20 -18.44
C LEU A 335 21.06 -6.90 -19.77
N TYR A 336 19.81 -7.36 -19.91
CA TYR A 336 18.99 -7.07 -21.08
C TYR A 336 18.76 -5.56 -21.24
N ILE A 337 18.38 -4.89 -20.14
CA ILE A 337 18.16 -3.44 -20.14
C ILE A 337 19.46 -2.69 -20.48
N ALA A 338 20.59 -3.08 -19.87
CA ALA A 338 21.89 -2.48 -20.16
C ALA A 338 22.25 -2.67 -21.65
N ALA A 339 22.15 -3.88 -22.19
CA ALA A 339 22.46 -4.18 -23.58
C ALA A 339 21.57 -3.40 -24.56
N LYS A 340 20.29 -3.19 -24.22
CA LYS A 340 19.38 -2.37 -25.02
C LYS A 340 19.78 -0.88 -24.99
N ASN A 341 20.13 -0.35 -23.80
CA ASN A 341 20.55 1.03 -23.63
C ASN A 341 21.86 1.33 -24.36
N GLU A 342 22.78 0.38 -24.38
CA GLU A 342 24.06 0.47 -25.11
C GLU A 342 23.96 0.09 -26.59
N LYS A 343 22.74 -0.15 -27.10
CA LYS A 343 22.47 -0.55 -28.50
C LYS A 343 23.20 -1.82 -28.96
N MET A 344 23.49 -2.71 -28.03
CA MET A 344 24.08 -4.02 -28.32
C MET A 344 23.07 -5.05 -28.84
N LEU A 345 21.78 -4.79 -28.59
CA LEU A 345 20.65 -5.57 -29.11
C LEU A 345 19.95 -4.76 -30.21
N LYS A 346 19.56 -5.47 -31.29
CA LYS A 346 18.76 -4.92 -32.41
C LYS A 346 17.30 -4.81 -32.06
#